data_478678660d4e00943d32f8a2feff08eb
#
_entry.id   478678660d4e00943d32f8a2feff08eb
#
_cell.length_a   1.000
_cell.length_b   1.000
_cell.length_c   1.000
_cell.angle_alpha   90.00
_cell.angle_beta   90.00
_cell.angle_gamma   90.00
#
_symmetry.space_group_name_H-M   'P 1'
#
loop_
_entity.id
_entity.type
_entity.pdbx_description
1 polymer ?
#
loop_
_entity_poly.entity_id
_entity_poly.type
_entity_poly.pdbx_seq_one_letter_code
_entity_poly.pdbx_strand_id
1 'polypeptide(L)'
;HMLRIYNYMTAALSLTGIVAWFAASTGLYQALATSALIYVVMFAPLGVVFYFASKINTMSASRAQSIFWVFAGLMGLSLSYIFLAYTGTAVFQAFFVTAGAFAGLSIWGYSTKKDLSAMGAFLIMGLWGLIIAMIVNLFVGSGQMSFIISVLGVLIFAGLTAWDTQKLKRDWLHRVQHSGQEVAEKSAIMGALTLYLDFINLFLFILQFMGRRD
;
A
#
# COMPACT_ATOMS: atom_id res chain seq x y z
N HIS A 1 -12.99 15.98 -2.01
CA HIS A 1 -12.89 14.52 -2.20
C HIS A 1 -11.47 14.03 -1.95
N MET A 2 -10.45 14.57 -2.63
CA MET A 2 -9.04 14.18 -2.45
C MET A 2 -8.58 14.30 -1.00
N LEU A 3 -8.90 15.38 -0.29
CA LEU A 3 -8.58 15.50 1.15
C LEU A 3 -9.17 14.35 1.99
N ARG A 4 -10.38 13.90 1.67
CA ARG A 4 -11.00 12.75 2.35
C ARG A 4 -10.22 11.46 2.09
N ILE A 5 -9.78 11.23 0.86
CA ILE A 5 -8.93 10.10 0.46
C ILE A 5 -7.63 10.10 1.29
N TYR A 6 -6.91 11.22 1.33
CA TYR A 6 -5.66 11.33 2.08
C TYR A 6 -5.86 11.19 3.60
N ASN A 7 -6.96 11.71 4.14
CA ASN A 7 -7.29 11.56 5.57
C ASN A 7 -7.53 10.09 5.93
N TYR A 8 -8.32 9.36 5.14
CA TYR A 8 -8.52 7.92 5.34
C TYR A 8 -7.20 7.15 5.22
N MET A 9 -6.42 7.43 4.18
CA MET A 9 -5.12 6.78 3.95
C MET A 9 -4.16 7.01 5.12
N THR A 10 -4.00 8.27 5.55
CA THR A 10 -3.08 8.63 6.65
C THR A 10 -3.51 7.99 7.96
N ALA A 11 -4.80 8.02 8.27
CA ALA A 11 -5.33 7.38 9.48
C ALA A 11 -5.13 5.85 9.44
N ALA A 12 -5.31 5.21 8.27
CA ALA A 12 -5.07 3.78 8.09
C ALA A 12 -3.58 3.43 8.22
N LEU A 13 -2.69 4.24 7.64
CA LEU A 13 -1.23 4.07 7.81
C LEU A 13 -0.82 4.21 9.28
N SER A 14 -1.39 5.17 10.00
CA SER A 14 -1.13 5.35 11.43
C SER A 14 -1.59 4.13 12.23
N LEU A 15 -2.81 3.64 11.96
CA LEU A 15 -3.32 2.42 12.61
C LEU A 15 -2.41 1.22 12.31
N THR A 16 -2.02 1.03 11.05
CA THR A 16 -1.11 -0.03 10.64
C THR A 16 0.23 0.04 11.38
N GLY A 17 0.83 1.23 11.46
CA GLY A 17 2.10 1.43 12.17
C GLY A 17 2.00 1.13 13.66
N ILE A 18 0.93 1.60 14.32
CA ILE A 18 0.67 1.33 15.75
C ILE A 18 0.48 -0.16 16.00
N VAL A 19 -0.35 -0.83 15.21
CA VAL A 19 -0.60 -2.29 15.35
C VAL A 19 0.69 -3.07 15.09
N ALA A 20 1.46 -2.72 14.06
CA ALA A 20 2.71 -3.39 13.72
C ALA A 20 3.75 -3.26 14.85
N TRP A 21 3.92 -2.05 15.38
CA TRP A 21 4.83 -1.80 16.50
C TRP A 21 4.38 -2.54 17.76
N PHE A 22 3.09 -2.47 18.09
CA PHE A 22 2.52 -3.14 19.27
C PHE A 22 2.70 -4.66 19.18
N ALA A 23 2.38 -5.28 18.04
CA ALA A 23 2.49 -6.72 17.85
C ALA A 23 3.96 -7.20 17.89
N ALA A 24 4.90 -6.39 17.41
CA ALA A 24 6.32 -6.69 17.50
C ALA A 24 6.85 -6.53 18.95
N SER A 25 6.46 -5.46 19.65
CA SER A 25 6.97 -5.14 21.00
C SER A 25 6.41 -6.04 22.09
N THR A 26 5.19 -6.55 21.94
CA THR A 26 4.53 -7.44 22.92
C THR A 26 4.84 -8.93 22.72
N GLY A 27 5.60 -9.28 21.67
CA GLY A 27 5.84 -10.68 21.33
C GLY A 27 4.65 -11.40 20.67
N LEU A 28 3.57 -10.67 20.38
CA LEU A 28 2.38 -11.24 19.72
C LEU A 28 2.73 -11.83 18.35
N TYR A 29 3.53 -11.12 17.56
CA TYR A 29 3.96 -11.64 16.26
C TYR A 29 4.77 -12.92 16.39
N GLN A 30 5.69 -13.00 17.33
CA GLN A 30 6.50 -14.20 17.61
C GLN A 30 5.61 -15.40 18.01
N ALA A 31 4.60 -15.15 18.86
CA ALA A 31 3.64 -16.17 19.23
C ALA A 31 2.81 -16.67 18.02
N LEU A 32 2.42 -15.78 17.12
CA LEU A 32 1.74 -16.14 15.88
C LEU A 32 2.67 -16.88 14.92
N ALA A 33 3.94 -16.48 14.84
CA ALA A 33 4.94 -17.07 13.94
C ALA A 33 5.27 -18.55 14.28
N THR A 34 5.05 -18.97 15.53
CA THR A 34 5.21 -20.36 15.95
C THR A 34 3.99 -21.24 15.66
N SER A 35 2.92 -20.68 15.14
CA SER A 35 1.66 -21.36 14.85
C SER A 35 1.28 -21.27 13.36
N ALA A 36 0.38 -22.15 12.91
CA ALA A 36 -0.17 -22.10 11.56
C ALA A 36 -0.96 -20.80 11.28
N LEU A 37 -1.31 -20.04 12.33
CA LEU A 37 -2.02 -18.75 12.19
C LEU A 37 -1.18 -17.69 11.46
N ILE A 38 0.14 -17.84 11.40
CA ILE A 38 1.01 -16.91 10.67
C ILE A 38 0.62 -16.82 9.18
N TYR A 39 0.28 -17.95 8.55
CA TYR A 39 -0.17 -17.95 7.16
C TYR A 39 -1.49 -17.18 6.98
N VAL A 40 -2.41 -17.30 7.95
CA VAL A 40 -3.65 -16.51 7.93
C VAL A 40 -3.33 -15.03 8.03
N VAL A 41 -2.46 -14.62 8.96
CA VAL A 41 -2.05 -13.22 9.12
C VAL A 41 -1.38 -12.67 7.87
N MET A 42 -0.54 -13.44 7.21
CA MET A 42 0.16 -13.02 5.98
C MET A 42 -0.80 -12.84 4.79
N PHE A 43 -1.78 -13.75 4.62
CA PHE A 43 -2.65 -13.75 3.46
C PHE A 43 -4.00 -13.06 3.68
N ALA A 44 -4.41 -12.83 4.94
CA ALA A 44 -5.68 -12.18 5.24
C ALA A 44 -5.82 -10.78 4.61
N PRO A 45 -4.81 -9.89 4.63
CA PRO A 45 -4.93 -8.60 3.97
C PRO A 45 -5.24 -8.73 2.47
N LEU A 46 -4.60 -9.67 1.78
CA LEU A 46 -4.85 -9.94 0.36
C LEU A 46 -6.28 -10.42 0.13
N GLY A 47 -6.76 -11.36 0.96
CA GLY A 47 -8.15 -11.82 0.92
C GLY A 47 -9.16 -10.69 1.13
N VAL A 48 -8.88 -9.77 2.07
CA VAL A 48 -9.73 -8.60 2.31
C VAL A 48 -9.74 -7.66 1.09
N VAL A 49 -8.61 -7.42 0.44
CA VAL A 49 -8.56 -6.61 -0.80
C VAL A 49 -9.41 -7.22 -1.90
N PHE A 50 -9.31 -8.53 -2.15
CA PHE A 50 -10.13 -9.21 -3.15
C PHE A 50 -11.63 -9.17 -2.80
N TYR A 51 -11.97 -9.41 -1.54
CA TYR A 51 -13.36 -9.29 -1.07
C TYR A 51 -13.89 -7.88 -1.27
N PHE A 52 -13.11 -6.88 -0.88
CA PHE A 52 -13.45 -5.47 -1.02
C PHE A 52 -13.69 -5.10 -2.49
N ALA A 53 -12.75 -5.44 -3.38
CA ALA A 53 -12.87 -5.17 -4.81
C ALA A 53 -14.10 -5.81 -5.43
N SER A 54 -14.46 -7.04 -5.01
CA SER A 54 -15.62 -7.76 -5.56
C SER A 54 -16.97 -7.23 -5.05
N LYS A 55 -17.03 -6.65 -3.84
CA LYS A 55 -18.27 -6.30 -3.15
C LYS A 55 -18.51 -4.80 -2.95
N ILE A 56 -17.55 -3.93 -3.26
CA ILE A 56 -17.65 -2.48 -3.03
C ILE A 56 -18.91 -1.85 -3.64
N ASN A 57 -19.33 -2.33 -4.80
CA ASN A 57 -20.51 -1.79 -5.49
C ASN A 57 -21.83 -2.14 -4.79
N THR A 58 -21.88 -3.26 -4.08
CA THR A 58 -23.10 -3.80 -3.45
C THR A 58 -23.21 -3.52 -1.96
N MET A 59 -22.08 -3.17 -1.29
CA MET A 59 -22.09 -2.86 0.14
C MET A 59 -22.38 -1.38 0.42
N SER A 60 -22.87 -1.07 1.64
CA SER A 60 -23.01 0.31 2.09
C SER A 60 -21.66 0.98 2.37
N ALA A 61 -21.61 2.30 2.34
CA ALA A 61 -20.41 3.06 2.66
C ALA A 61 -19.88 2.78 4.09
N SER A 62 -20.77 2.65 5.07
CA SER A 62 -20.41 2.29 6.44
C SER A 62 -19.72 0.92 6.53
N ARG A 63 -20.25 -0.08 5.81
CA ARG A 63 -19.62 -1.41 5.76
C ARG A 63 -18.28 -1.38 5.06
N ALA A 64 -18.15 -0.62 3.97
CA ALA A 64 -16.87 -0.41 3.28
C ALA A 64 -15.83 0.21 4.21
N GLN A 65 -16.24 1.21 5.00
CA GLN A 65 -15.36 1.85 5.97
C GLN A 65 -14.90 0.87 7.07
N SER A 66 -15.81 0.06 7.61
CA SER A 66 -15.45 -0.94 8.63
C SER A 66 -14.44 -1.96 8.11
N ILE A 67 -14.64 -2.46 6.88
CA ILE A 67 -13.72 -3.41 6.23
C ILE A 67 -12.34 -2.75 5.99
N PHE A 68 -12.31 -1.48 5.61
CA PHE A 68 -11.08 -0.73 5.42
C PHE A 68 -10.24 -0.61 6.71
N TRP A 69 -10.89 -0.38 7.86
CA TRP A 69 -10.19 -0.36 9.16
C TRP A 69 -9.70 -1.74 9.58
N VAL A 70 -10.50 -2.78 9.39
CA VAL A 70 -10.07 -4.18 9.62
C VAL A 70 -8.87 -4.52 8.75
N PHE A 71 -8.90 -4.12 7.48
CA PHE A 71 -7.77 -4.28 6.56
C PHE A 71 -6.50 -3.59 7.09
N ALA A 72 -6.58 -2.33 7.54
CA ALA A 72 -5.44 -1.59 8.08
C ALA A 72 -4.85 -2.28 9.33
N GLY A 73 -5.70 -2.83 10.21
CA GLY A 73 -5.26 -3.61 11.36
C GLY A 73 -4.56 -4.92 10.97
N LEU A 74 -5.13 -5.67 10.03
CA LEU A 74 -4.54 -6.91 9.51
C LEU A 74 -3.20 -6.65 8.82
N MET A 75 -3.10 -5.57 8.05
CA MET A 75 -1.83 -5.15 7.47
C MET A 75 -0.79 -4.83 8.55
N GLY A 76 -1.20 -4.17 9.64
CA GLY A 76 -0.31 -3.92 10.77
C GLY A 76 0.24 -5.22 11.38
N LEU A 77 -0.61 -6.22 11.63
CA LEU A 77 -0.18 -7.53 12.10
C LEU A 77 0.75 -8.20 11.09
N SER A 78 0.41 -8.18 9.81
CA SER A 78 1.22 -8.79 8.76
C SER A 78 2.59 -8.12 8.63
N LEU A 79 2.67 -6.79 8.79
CA LEU A 79 3.91 -6.02 8.67
C LEU A 79 4.75 -5.97 9.96
N SER A 80 4.30 -6.57 11.06
CA SER A 80 5.02 -6.55 12.34
C SER A 80 6.43 -7.13 12.25
N TYR A 81 6.67 -8.08 11.32
CA TYR A 81 7.98 -8.67 11.10
C TYR A 81 9.06 -7.63 10.74
N ILE A 82 8.67 -6.50 10.17
CA ILE A 82 9.59 -5.43 9.76
C ILE A 82 10.38 -4.91 10.97
N PHE A 83 9.72 -4.75 12.12
CA PHE A 83 10.37 -4.30 13.35
C PHE A 83 11.29 -5.35 13.99
N LEU A 84 11.21 -6.60 13.52
CA LEU A 84 12.10 -7.69 13.94
C LEU A 84 13.25 -7.91 12.93
N ALA A 85 13.00 -7.61 11.65
CA ALA A 85 13.95 -7.84 10.56
C ALA A 85 14.86 -6.64 10.29
N TYR A 86 14.45 -5.42 10.67
CA TYR A 86 15.17 -4.17 10.41
C TYR A 86 15.32 -3.37 11.70
N THR A 87 16.37 -2.57 11.78
CA THR A 87 16.54 -1.64 12.90
C THR A 87 15.43 -0.58 12.91
N GLY A 88 15.00 -0.16 14.10
CA GLY A 88 13.98 0.87 14.24
C GLY A 88 14.35 2.18 13.51
N THR A 89 15.66 2.53 13.49
CA THR A 89 16.17 3.69 12.74
C THR A 89 15.94 3.53 11.23
N ALA A 90 16.22 2.33 10.67
CA ALA A 90 16.02 2.07 9.24
C ALA A 90 14.54 2.16 8.84
N VAL A 91 13.65 1.59 9.67
CA VAL A 91 12.18 1.67 9.48
C VAL A 91 11.72 3.13 9.49
N PHE A 92 12.19 3.92 10.45
CA PHE A 92 11.82 5.32 10.59
C PHE A 92 12.32 6.16 9.41
N GLN A 93 13.58 6.00 9.02
CA GLN A 93 14.16 6.69 7.86
C GLN A 93 13.43 6.33 6.56
N ALA A 94 13.19 5.06 6.31
CA ALA A 94 12.45 4.61 5.13
C ALA A 94 11.03 5.18 5.10
N PHE A 95 10.36 5.26 6.25
CA PHE A 95 9.01 5.86 6.34
C PHE A 95 9.02 7.34 5.93
N PHE A 96 9.96 8.15 6.45
CA PHE A 96 10.02 9.57 6.11
C PHE A 96 10.43 9.82 4.67
N VAL A 97 11.37 9.03 4.13
CA VAL A 97 11.74 9.09 2.71
C VAL A 97 10.54 8.75 1.83
N THR A 98 9.80 7.69 2.18
CA THR A 98 8.58 7.31 1.46
C THR A 98 7.53 8.40 1.54
N ALA A 99 7.28 8.97 2.73
CA ALA A 99 6.28 10.03 2.91
C ALA A 99 6.61 11.27 2.08
N GLY A 100 7.88 11.69 2.04
CA GLY A 100 8.33 12.81 1.22
C GLY A 100 8.20 12.53 -0.28
N ALA A 101 8.65 11.36 -0.73
CA ALA A 101 8.53 10.95 -2.13
C ALA A 101 7.06 10.83 -2.55
N PHE A 102 6.24 10.16 -1.74
CA PHE A 102 4.81 9.99 -1.98
C PHE A 102 4.07 11.34 -2.08
N ALA A 103 4.35 12.27 -1.15
CA ALA A 103 3.76 13.61 -1.18
C ALA A 103 4.13 14.36 -2.47
N GLY A 104 5.41 14.37 -2.85
CA GLY A 104 5.88 15.00 -4.07
C GLY A 104 5.24 14.41 -5.34
N LEU A 105 5.19 13.08 -5.42
CA LEU A 105 4.58 12.36 -6.55
C LEU A 105 3.07 12.57 -6.64
N SER A 106 2.38 12.58 -5.50
CA SER A 106 0.95 12.88 -5.43
C SER A 106 0.65 14.31 -5.87
N ILE A 107 1.43 15.30 -5.42
CA ILE A 107 1.29 16.70 -5.85
C ILE A 107 1.53 16.81 -7.36
N TRP A 108 2.56 16.17 -7.88
CA TRP A 108 2.83 16.17 -9.31
C TRP A 108 1.71 15.48 -10.11
N GLY A 109 1.25 14.29 -9.71
CA GLY A 109 0.15 13.56 -10.34
C GLY A 109 -1.16 14.36 -10.32
N TYR A 110 -1.43 15.09 -9.22
CA TYR A 110 -2.61 15.95 -9.11
C TYR A 110 -2.53 17.19 -10.00
N SER A 111 -1.36 17.81 -10.12
CA SER A 111 -1.16 19.10 -10.79
C SER A 111 -0.83 19.00 -12.28
N THR A 112 -0.23 17.89 -12.72
CA THR A 112 0.20 17.71 -14.09
C THR A 112 -0.97 17.77 -15.09
N LYS A 113 -0.75 18.45 -16.22
CA LYS A 113 -1.67 18.50 -17.36
C LYS A 113 -1.46 17.35 -18.36
N LYS A 114 -0.32 16.64 -18.25
CA LYS A 114 -0.03 15.49 -19.13
C LYS A 114 -0.91 14.31 -18.71
N ASP A 115 -1.46 13.60 -19.69
CA ASP A 115 -2.18 12.35 -19.43
C ASP A 115 -1.18 11.23 -19.12
N LEU A 116 -1.28 10.71 -17.89
CA LEU A 116 -0.42 9.63 -17.41
C LEU A 116 -0.97 8.22 -17.72
N SER A 117 -2.07 8.09 -18.46
CA SER A 117 -2.72 6.79 -18.69
C SER A 117 -1.83 5.77 -19.40
N ALA A 118 -1.06 6.21 -20.41
CA ALA A 118 -0.10 5.35 -21.11
C ALA A 118 1.03 4.87 -20.16
N MET A 119 1.52 5.77 -19.31
CA MET A 119 2.51 5.44 -18.29
C MET A 119 1.93 4.45 -17.28
N GLY A 120 0.70 4.66 -16.83
CA GLY A 120 0.03 3.75 -15.92
C GLY A 120 -0.10 2.33 -16.48
N ALA A 121 -0.52 2.19 -17.75
CA ALA A 121 -0.59 0.91 -18.42
C ALA A 121 0.79 0.20 -18.48
N PHE A 122 1.84 0.94 -18.82
CA PHE A 122 3.22 0.43 -18.82
C PHE A 122 3.67 -0.03 -17.43
N LEU A 123 3.39 0.76 -16.38
CA LEU A 123 3.77 0.44 -15.01
C LEU A 123 3.03 -0.78 -14.46
N ILE A 124 1.75 -0.98 -14.85
CA ILE A 124 1.00 -2.20 -14.49
C ILE A 124 1.65 -3.44 -15.13
N MET A 125 2.10 -3.37 -16.39
CA MET A 125 2.86 -4.47 -16.99
C MET A 125 4.18 -4.70 -16.25
N GLY A 126 4.88 -3.62 -15.89
CA GLY A 126 6.10 -3.70 -15.09
C GLY A 126 5.87 -4.33 -13.72
N LEU A 127 4.74 -4.05 -13.08
CA LEU A 127 4.33 -4.65 -11.81
C LEU A 127 4.16 -6.18 -11.93
N TRP A 128 3.54 -6.67 -12.98
CA TRP A 128 3.46 -8.11 -13.24
C TRP A 128 4.85 -8.74 -13.41
N GLY A 129 5.73 -8.08 -14.18
CA GLY A 129 7.12 -8.50 -14.30
C GLY A 129 7.87 -8.54 -12.96
N LEU A 130 7.64 -7.53 -12.13
CA LEU A 130 8.22 -7.45 -10.78
C LEU A 130 7.74 -8.59 -9.88
N ILE A 131 6.43 -8.91 -9.91
CA ILE A 131 5.86 -10.03 -9.15
C ILE A 131 6.49 -11.36 -9.58
N ILE A 132 6.61 -11.59 -10.89
CA ILE A 132 7.27 -12.78 -11.42
C ILE A 132 8.74 -12.85 -10.96
N ALA A 133 9.47 -11.73 -11.04
CA ALA A 133 10.85 -11.65 -10.58
C ALA A 133 10.98 -11.94 -9.08
N MET A 134 10.06 -11.46 -8.25
CA MET A 134 10.03 -11.76 -6.82
C MET A 134 9.81 -13.26 -6.57
N ILE A 135 8.86 -13.89 -7.28
CA ILE A 135 8.59 -15.33 -7.17
C ILE A 135 9.83 -16.13 -7.58
N VAL A 136 10.45 -15.79 -8.70
CA VAL A 136 11.69 -16.47 -9.17
C VAL A 136 12.79 -16.31 -8.10
N ASN A 137 12.94 -15.11 -7.54
CA ASN A 137 13.99 -14.86 -6.54
C ASN A 137 13.78 -15.60 -5.21
N LEU A 138 12.57 -16.03 -4.89
CA LEU A 138 12.31 -16.92 -3.75
C LEU A 138 13.04 -18.27 -3.90
N PHE A 139 13.20 -18.74 -5.12
CA PHE A 139 13.89 -20.01 -5.42
C PHE A 139 15.40 -19.82 -5.68
N VAL A 140 15.78 -18.69 -6.28
CA VAL A 140 17.18 -18.39 -6.62
C VAL A 140 17.95 -17.85 -5.41
N GLY A 141 17.32 -17.07 -4.55
CA GLY A 141 17.94 -16.50 -3.35
C GLY A 141 19.04 -15.46 -3.63
N SER A 142 19.04 -14.82 -4.83
CA SER A 142 20.10 -13.91 -5.23
C SER A 142 19.96 -12.53 -4.59
N GLY A 143 20.98 -12.09 -3.86
CA GLY A 143 21.04 -10.74 -3.28
C GLY A 143 21.09 -9.65 -4.35
N GLN A 144 21.78 -9.88 -5.48
CA GLN A 144 21.80 -8.94 -6.61
C GLN A 144 20.42 -8.78 -7.23
N MET A 145 19.68 -9.88 -7.40
CA MET A 145 18.32 -9.87 -7.91
C MET A 145 17.38 -9.14 -6.93
N SER A 146 17.53 -9.36 -5.63
CA SER A 146 16.78 -8.62 -4.59
C SER A 146 17.01 -7.12 -4.68
N PHE A 147 18.25 -6.69 -4.92
CA PHE A 147 18.59 -5.28 -5.10
C PHE A 147 17.90 -4.69 -6.35
N ILE A 148 18.00 -5.37 -7.49
CA ILE A 148 17.36 -4.93 -8.73
C ILE A 148 15.84 -4.84 -8.57
N ILE A 149 15.22 -5.85 -7.94
CA ILE A 149 13.79 -5.87 -7.62
C ILE A 149 13.41 -4.66 -6.77
N SER A 150 14.22 -4.31 -5.76
CA SER A 150 13.95 -3.16 -4.89
C SER A 150 13.99 -1.84 -5.67
N VAL A 151 15.00 -1.64 -6.52
CA VAL A 151 15.12 -0.43 -7.36
C VAL A 151 13.95 -0.31 -8.32
N LEU A 152 13.62 -1.39 -9.04
CA LEU A 152 12.49 -1.41 -9.98
C LEU A 152 11.16 -1.21 -9.25
N GLY A 153 10.99 -1.81 -8.07
CA GLY A 153 9.81 -1.64 -7.23
C GLY A 153 9.60 -0.18 -6.83
N VAL A 154 10.66 0.51 -6.38
CA VAL A 154 10.59 1.95 -6.07
C VAL A 154 10.13 2.75 -7.29
N LEU A 155 10.73 2.52 -8.48
CA LEU A 155 10.37 3.26 -9.68
C LEU A 155 8.93 2.99 -10.14
N ILE A 156 8.49 1.73 -10.10
CA ILE A 156 7.14 1.33 -10.48
C ILE A 156 6.11 1.97 -9.54
N PHE A 157 6.26 1.83 -8.22
CA PHE A 157 5.29 2.36 -7.27
C PHE A 157 5.34 3.89 -7.15
N ALA A 158 6.48 4.52 -7.38
CA ALA A 158 6.57 5.96 -7.54
C ALA A 158 5.72 6.46 -8.73
N GLY A 159 5.86 5.82 -9.87
CA GLY A 159 5.05 6.15 -11.05
C GLY A 159 3.56 5.84 -10.87
N LEU A 160 3.21 4.69 -10.24
CA LEU A 160 1.83 4.33 -9.91
C LEU A 160 1.19 5.35 -8.98
N THR A 161 1.90 5.81 -7.93
CA THR A 161 1.41 6.87 -7.03
C THR A 161 0.96 8.12 -7.79
N ALA A 162 1.76 8.59 -8.74
CA ALA A 162 1.42 9.75 -9.53
C ALA A 162 0.22 9.50 -10.47
N TRP A 163 0.22 8.35 -11.14
CA TRP A 163 -0.86 7.97 -12.04
C TRP A 163 -2.19 7.74 -11.31
N ASP A 164 -2.17 7.01 -10.18
CA ASP A 164 -3.37 6.75 -9.38
C ASP A 164 -3.94 8.03 -8.78
N THR A 165 -3.08 8.95 -8.31
CA THR A 165 -3.52 10.27 -7.87
C THR A 165 -4.23 11.04 -8.99
N GLN A 166 -3.67 11.04 -10.21
CA GLN A 166 -4.33 11.68 -11.37
C GLN A 166 -5.65 11.00 -11.73
N LYS A 167 -5.67 9.66 -11.74
CA LYS A 167 -6.86 8.86 -12.02
C LYS A 167 -7.99 9.16 -11.03
N LEU A 168 -7.70 9.17 -9.72
CA LEU A 168 -8.67 9.48 -8.67
C LEU A 168 -9.25 10.91 -8.82
N LYS A 169 -8.41 11.88 -9.17
CA LYS A 169 -8.87 13.24 -9.51
C LYS A 169 -9.81 13.25 -10.70
N ARG A 170 -9.46 12.56 -11.79
CA ARG A 170 -10.30 12.47 -12.99
C ARG A 170 -11.63 11.78 -12.71
N ASP A 171 -11.60 10.67 -12.00
CA ASP A 171 -12.79 9.93 -11.62
C ASP A 171 -13.75 10.77 -10.79
N TRP A 172 -13.22 11.59 -9.88
CA TRP A 172 -14.01 12.56 -9.14
C TRP A 172 -14.69 13.56 -10.06
N LEU A 173 -13.94 14.23 -10.92
CA LEU A 173 -14.45 15.30 -11.77
C LEU A 173 -15.48 14.81 -12.80
N HIS A 174 -15.32 13.61 -13.33
CA HIS A 174 -16.15 13.13 -14.44
C HIS A 174 -17.33 12.26 -14.02
N ARG A 175 -17.24 11.58 -12.88
CA ARG A 175 -18.24 10.58 -12.46
C ARG A 175 -18.79 10.81 -11.08
N VAL A 176 -17.92 10.95 -10.08
CA VAL A 176 -18.31 10.86 -8.68
C VAL A 176 -19.02 12.10 -8.17
N GLN A 177 -18.62 13.31 -8.62
CA GLN A 177 -19.24 14.57 -8.16
C GLN A 177 -20.72 14.70 -8.51
N HIS A 178 -21.17 14.00 -9.54
CA HIS A 178 -22.59 13.97 -9.98
C HIS A 178 -23.36 12.78 -9.44
N SER A 179 -22.71 11.92 -8.67
CA SER A 179 -23.32 10.74 -8.02
C SER A 179 -23.72 11.08 -6.59
N GLY A 180 -24.64 10.33 -6.03
CA GLY A 180 -25.09 10.55 -4.65
C GLY A 180 -23.95 10.42 -3.61
N GLN A 181 -24.22 10.93 -2.40
CA GLN A 181 -23.23 10.99 -1.31
C GLN A 181 -22.62 9.62 -0.97
N GLU A 182 -23.42 8.56 -1.00
CA GLU A 182 -22.92 7.20 -0.73
C GLU A 182 -21.89 6.73 -1.74
N VAL A 183 -22.08 7.04 -3.03
CA VAL A 183 -21.12 6.71 -4.09
C VAL A 183 -19.82 7.49 -3.89
N ALA A 184 -19.93 8.78 -3.54
CA ALA A 184 -18.78 9.63 -3.26
C ALA A 184 -17.97 9.12 -2.06
N GLU A 185 -18.64 8.59 -1.03
CA GLU A 185 -17.98 8.05 0.16
C GLU A 185 -17.27 6.72 -0.14
N LYS A 186 -17.94 5.78 -0.80
CA LYS A 186 -17.33 4.52 -1.27
C LYS A 186 -16.13 4.77 -2.18
N SER A 187 -16.24 5.74 -3.10
CA SER A 187 -15.14 6.14 -3.97
C SER A 187 -13.95 6.70 -3.18
N ALA A 188 -14.21 7.48 -2.11
CA ALA A 188 -13.14 7.99 -1.26
C ALA A 188 -12.42 6.86 -0.50
N ILE A 189 -13.15 5.89 0.02
CA ILE A 189 -12.57 4.74 0.73
C ILE A 189 -11.75 3.87 -0.24
N MET A 190 -12.27 3.62 -1.45
CA MET A 190 -11.56 2.85 -2.46
C MET A 190 -10.28 3.57 -2.94
N GLY A 191 -10.36 4.90 -3.13
CA GLY A 191 -9.20 5.71 -3.45
C GLY A 191 -8.16 5.71 -2.34
N ALA A 192 -8.60 5.74 -1.08
CA ALA A 192 -7.71 5.64 0.07
C ALA A 192 -7.01 4.27 0.13
N LEU A 193 -7.71 3.19 -0.16
CA LEU A 193 -7.13 1.85 -0.25
C LEU A 193 -6.07 1.77 -1.37
N THR A 194 -6.35 2.33 -2.54
CA THR A 194 -5.40 2.36 -3.66
C THR A 194 -4.11 3.08 -3.26
N LEU A 195 -4.22 4.33 -2.80
CA LEU A 195 -3.04 5.11 -2.39
C LEU A 195 -2.33 4.54 -1.16
N TYR A 196 -3.07 3.90 -0.26
CA TYR A 196 -2.49 3.16 0.87
C TYR A 196 -1.60 2.02 0.39
N LEU A 197 -2.08 1.22 -0.57
CA LEU A 197 -1.30 0.12 -1.16
C LEU A 197 -0.06 0.63 -1.89
N ASP A 198 -0.17 1.73 -2.65
CA ASP A 198 0.98 2.36 -3.28
C ASP A 198 2.02 2.79 -2.25
N PHE A 199 1.57 3.44 -1.17
CA PHE A 199 2.45 3.89 -0.09
C PHE A 199 3.16 2.72 0.59
N ILE A 200 2.43 1.68 0.99
CA ILE A 200 3.00 0.52 1.68
C ILE A 200 4.01 -0.20 0.78
N ASN A 201 3.69 -0.41 -0.49
CA ASN A 201 4.61 -1.07 -1.40
C ASN A 201 5.86 -0.21 -1.66
N LEU A 202 5.69 1.10 -1.87
CA LEU A 202 6.81 2.03 -2.01
C LEU A 202 7.70 2.01 -0.77
N PHE A 203 7.10 2.04 0.43
CA PHE A 203 7.80 1.94 1.70
C PHE A 203 8.60 0.64 1.83
N LEU A 204 7.99 -0.50 1.51
CA LEU A 204 8.66 -1.79 1.61
C LEU A 204 9.87 -1.89 0.67
N PHE A 205 9.76 -1.39 -0.56
CA PHE A 205 10.89 -1.38 -1.49
C PHE A 205 11.98 -0.39 -1.09
N ILE A 206 11.61 0.79 -0.58
CA ILE A 206 12.58 1.75 -0.02
C ILE A 206 13.27 1.16 1.21
N LEU A 207 12.52 0.53 2.11
CA LEU A 207 13.08 -0.14 3.29
C LEU A 207 14.03 -1.26 2.89
N GLN A 208 13.65 -2.10 1.92
CA GLN A 208 14.51 -3.17 1.41
C GLN A 208 15.78 -2.62 0.75
N PHE A 209 15.68 -1.49 0.05
CA PHE A 209 16.81 -0.83 -0.60
C PHE A 209 17.77 -0.18 0.42
N MET A 210 17.22 0.50 1.44
CA MET A 210 17.99 1.25 2.45
C MET A 210 18.37 0.39 3.66
N GLY A 211 17.55 -0.60 3.98
CA GLY A 211 17.70 -1.40 5.18
C GLY A 211 18.86 -2.37 5.06
N ARG A 212 19.88 -2.18 5.90
CA ARG A 212 20.84 -3.27 6.14
C ARG A 212 20.11 -4.31 7.00
N ARG A 213 20.11 -5.53 6.52
CA ARG A 213 19.82 -6.71 7.33
C ARG A 213 21.12 -6.97 8.09
N ASP A 214 21.11 -6.73 9.40
CA ASP A 214 22.17 -7.19 10.30
C ASP A 214 22.07 -8.69 10.46
#